data_ec7996122cf0d488d1143ee90ccc640f
#
_entry.id   ec7996122cf0d488d1143ee90ccc640f
#
_cell.length_a   1.000
_cell.length_b   1.000
_cell.length_c   1.000
_cell.angle_alpha   90.00
_cell.angle_beta   90.00
_cell.angle_gamma   90.00
#
_symmetry.space_group_name_H-M   'P 1'
#
loop_
_entity.id
_entity.type
_entity.pdbx_description
1 polymer ?
#
loop_
_entity_poly.entity_id
_entity_poly.type
_entity_poly.pdbx_seq_one_letter_code
_entity_poly.pdbx_strand_id
1 'polypeptide(L)'
;PLNKSDPVIDPRVAFMVKDILKEASQRGSNGRLTRYLERKDFAGKTGTTNDAVSTWFSGFNSNVVTTVWVGNDDFESLGDNEFGSTTALPIWVDYMNSAFKKIDVDEFTLPDGISYVRINKKTGELSKSAEDESYFELFLSEDL
;
A
#
# COMPACT_ATOMS: atom_id res chain seq x y z
N PRO A 1 -5.07 22.96 -13.67
CA PRO A 1 -5.54 21.59 -13.85
C PRO A 1 -4.42 20.79 -14.50
N LEU A 2 -3.94 19.75 -13.81
CA LEU A 2 -3.02 18.79 -14.41
C LEU A 2 -3.77 18.13 -15.57
N ASN A 3 -3.20 18.17 -16.76
CA ASN A 3 -3.73 17.42 -17.89
C ASN A 3 -3.76 15.95 -17.47
N LYS A 4 -4.93 15.33 -17.49
CA LYS A 4 -5.03 13.88 -17.32
C LYS A 4 -4.27 13.27 -18.50
N SER A 5 -3.11 12.68 -18.22
CA SER A 5 -2.43 11.82 -19.19
C SER A 5 -3.28 10.58 -19.44
N ASP A 6 -3.16 10.01 -20.63
CA ASP A 6 -3.79 8.73 -20.92
C ASP A 6 -3.26 7.66 -19.95
N PRO A 7 -4.12 6.73 -19.49
CA PRO A 7 -3.69 5.64 -18.61
C PRO A 7 -2.59 4.80 -19.29
N VAL A 8 -1.49 4.57 -18.57
CA VAL A 8 -0.37 3.73 -19.06
C VAL A 8 -0.65 2.24 -18.83
N ILE A 9 -1.48 1.95 -17.82
CA ILE A 9 -1.93 0.59 -17.47
C ILE A 9 -3.45 0.59 -17.29
N ASP A 10 -4.07 -0.57 -17.38
CA ASP A 10 -5.50 -0.71 -17.11
C ASP A 10 -5.83 -0.15 -15.71
N PRO A 11 -6.76 0.80 -15.59
CA PRO A 11 -7.14 1.39 -14.30
C PRO A 11 -7.60 0.35 -13.26
N ARG A 12 -8.18 -0.76 -13.71
CA ARG A 12 -8.62 -1.86 -12.84
C ARG A 12 -7.44 -2.58 -12.21
N VAL A 13 -6.40 -2.87 -13.02
CA VAL A 13 -5.15 -3.47 -12.54
C VAL A 13 -4.45 -2.53 -11.56
N ALA A 14 -4.37 -1.24 -11.89
CA ALA A 14 -3.82 -0.23 -10.97
C ALA A 14 -4.56 -0.19 -9.64
N PHE A 15 -5.89 -0.28 -9.69
CA PHE A 15 -6.73 -0.29 -8.50
C PHE A 15 -6.49 -1.53 -7.63
N MET A 16 -6.42 -2.72 -8.23
CA MET A 16 -6.17 -3.97 -7.52
C MET A 16 -4.79 -3.98 -6.84
N VAL A 17 -3.74 -3.55 -7.55
CA VAL A 17 -2.39 -3.42 -6.97
C VAL A 17 -2.37 -2.44 -5.81
N LYS A 18 -3.05 -1.31 -5.95
CA LYS A 18 -3.18 -0.32 -4.87
C LYS A 18 -3.89 -0.92 -3.64
N ASP A 19 -4.96 -1.69 -3.84
CA ASP A 19 -5.70 -2.33 -2.75
C ASP A 19 -4.82 -3.34 -1.99
N ILE A 20 -4.06 -4.17 -2.71
CA ILE A 20 -3.04 -5.06 -2.13
C ILE A 20 -2.03 -4.28 -1.28
N LEU A 21 -1.52 -3.15 -1.79
CA LEU A 21 -0.57 -2.31 -1.07
C LEU A 21 -1.21 -1.65 0.16
N LYS A 22 -2.49 -1.28 0.08
CA LYS A 22 -3.27 -0.73 1.20
C LYS A 22 -3.43 -1.78 2.30
N GLU A 23 -3.82 -3.01 1.95
CA GLU A 23 -3.92 -4.13 2.89
C GLU A 23 -2.57 -4.47 3.54
N ALA A 24 -1.52 -4.56 2.75
CA ALA A 24 -0.17 -4.82 3.25
C ALA A 24 0.29 -3.75 4.25
N SER A 25 -0.10 -2.50 4.04
CA SER A 25 0.20 -1.38 4.93
C SER A 25 -0.60 -1.41 6.23
N GLN A 26 -1.81 -1.97 6.19
CA GLN A 26 -2.73 -1.99 7.35
C GLN A 26 -2.63 -3.28 8.17
N ARG A 27 -2.43 -4.42 7.54
CA ARG A 27 -2.50 -5.75 8.15
C ARG A 27 -1.24 -6.58 8.04
N GLY A 28 -0.35 -6.26 7.09
CA GLY A 28 0.88 -7.01 6.83
C GLY A 28 2.03 -6.70 7.78
N SER A 29 3.24 -7.04 7.38
CA SER A 29 4.49 -6.76 8.12
C SER A 29 4.68 -5.27 8.42
N ASN A 30 4.04 -4.39 7.66
CA ASN A 30 3.99 -2.95 7.86
C ASN A 30 2.76 -2.50 8.68
N GLY A 31 1.97 -3.40 9.24
CA GLY A 31 0.77 -3.09 10.05
C GLY A 31 1.02 -2.18 11.26
N ARG A 32 2.27 -1.83 11.49
CA ARG A 32 2.65 -0.76 12.41
C ARG A 32 2.21 0.62 11.94
N LEU A 33 2.00 0.83 10.62
CA LEU A 33 1.60 2.13 10.06
C LEU A 33 0.29 2.64 10.64
N THR A 34 -0.69 1.78 10.82
CA THR A 34 -1.98 2.16 11.43
C THR A 34 -1.88 2.55 12.90
N ARG A 35 -0.75 2.29 13.55
CA ARG A 35 -0.49 2.76 14.92
C ARG A 35 0.04 4.18 14.97
N TYR A 36 0.62 4.66 13.89
CA TYR A 36 1.26 5.98 13.80
C TYR A 36 0.45 6.99 12.99
N LEU A 37 -0.48 6.49 12.14
CA LEU A 37 -1.34 7.30 11.31
C LEU A 37 -2.80 7.02 11.65
N GLU A 38 -3.55 8.05 12.01
CA GLU A 38 -5.00 7.93 12.27
C GLU A 38 -5.79 7.66 10.98
N ARG A 39 -5.24 8.06 9.84
CA ARG A 39 -5.84 7.87 8.50
C ARG A 39 -5.54 6.47 7.98
N LYS A 40 -6.45 5.98 7.12
CA LYS A 40 -6.36 4.67 6.46
C LYS A 40 -6.41 4.75 4.93
N ASP A 41 -6.50 5.95 4.38
CA ASP A 41 -6.54 6.21 2.93
C ASP A 41 -5.13 6.30 2.31
N PHE A 42 -4.24 5.44 2.73
CA PHE A 42 -2.88 5.36 2.19
C PHE A 42 -2.50 3.92 1.86
N ALA A 43 -1.56 3.79 0.95
CA ALA A 43 -0.91 2.55 0.58
C ALA A 43 0.61 2.77 0.50
N GLY A 44 1.39 1.72 0.65
CA GLY A 44 2.84 1.85 0.54
C GLY A 44 3.58 0.53 0.71
N LYS A 45 4.87 0.59 0.42
CA LYS A 45 5.77 -0.57 0.49
C LYS A 45 7.15 -0.16 0.95
N THR A 46 7.71 -0.96 1.85
CA THR A 46 9.12 -0.88 2.24
C THR A 46 10.01 -1.53 1.18
N GLY A 47 11.22 -1.04 1.06
CA GLY A 47 12.32 -1.69 0.36
C GLY A 47 13.55 -1.75 1.26
N THR A 48 14.31 -2.84 1.15
CA THR A 48 15.61 -3.01 1.79
C THR A 48 16.50 -3.76 0.83
N THR A 49 17.66 -3.22 0.53
CA THR A 49 18.67 -3.92 -0.27
C THR A 49 19.34 -5.00 0.55
N ASN A 50 20.05 -5.93 -0.11
CA ASN A 50 20.90 -6.89 0.57
C ASN A 50 21.90 -6.15 1.46
N ASP A 51 22.23 -6.74 2.60
CA ASP A 51 23.16 -6.19 3.60
C ASP A 51 22.77 -4.80 4.15
N ALA A 52 21.50 -4.43 4.01
CA ALA A 52 20.94 -3.15 4.48
C ALA A 52 21.76 -1.92 4.02
N VAL A 53 22.26 -1.94 2.79
CA VAL A 53 23.02 -0.81 2.19
C VAL A 53 22.11 0.39 1.93
N SER A 54 20.85 0.11 1.54
CA SER A 54 19.83 1.14 1.33
C SER A 54 18.48 0.65 1.79
N THR A 55 17.74 1.54 2.40
CA THR A 55 16.37 1.31 2.83
C THR A 55 15.44 2.33 2.23
N TRP A 56 14.22 1.89 1.92
CA TRP A 56 13.23 2.66 1.22
C TRP A 56 11.87 2.53 1.89
N PHE A 57 11.09 3.57 1.80
CA PHE A 57 9.65 3.50 1.91
C PHE A 57 9.02 4.41 0.85
N SER A 58 8.18 3.83 0.01
CA SER A 58 7.32 4.56 -0.92
C SER A 58 5.88 4.40 -0.50
N GLY A 59 5.20 5.51 -0.27
CA GLY A 59 3.80 5.50 0.11
C GLY A 59 3.03 6.63 -0.54
N PHE A 60 1.73 6.45 -0.68
CA PHE A 60 0.86 7.38 -1.38
C PHE A 60 -0.58 7.32 -0.88
N ASN A 61 -1.32 8.38 -1.17
CA ASN A 61 -2.78 8.39 -1.20
C ASN A 61 -3.26 8.97 -2.54
N SER A 62 -4.53 9.31 -2.67
CA SER A 62 -5.09 9.91 -3.90
C SER A 62 -4.45 11.24 -4.30
N ASN A 63 -3.85 11.97 -3.36
CA ASN A 63 -3.40 13.34 -3.54
C ASN A 63 -1.87 13.49 -3.57
N VAL A 64 -1.14 12.62 -2.89
CA VAL A 64 0.31 12.75 -2.72
C VAL A 64 1.03 11.42 -2.77
N VAL A 65 2.18 11.41 -3.42
CA VAL A 65 3.15 10.31 -3.42
C VAL A 65 4.43 10.82 -2.76
N THR A 66 4.94 10.05 -1.81
CA THR A 66 6.18 10.38 -1.11
C THR A 66 7.06 9.15 -1.02
N THR A 67 8.32 9.32 -1.37
CA THR A 67 9.34 8.27 -1.23
C THR A 67 10.45 8.78 -0.34
N VAL A 68 10.86 7.95 0.60
CA VAL A 68 12.01 8.17 1.48
C VAL A 68 13.07 7.12 1.19
N TRP A 69 14.29 7.57 1.06
CA TRP A 69 15.48 6.75 0.96
C TRP A 69 16.42 7.08 2.11
N VAL A 70 17.04 6.04 2.68
CA VAL A 70 18.09 6.16 3.66
C VAL A 70 19.24 5.24 3.24
N GLY A 71 20.44 5.78 3.20
CA GLY A 71 21.65 5.06 2.78
C GLY A 71 22.90 5.91 3.01
N ASN A 72 24.06 5.29 2.89
CA ASN A 72 25.36 5.96 2.88
C ASN A 72 25.81 6.27 1.44
N ASP A 73 26.52 7.37 1.23
CA ASP A 73 26.99 7.78 -0.10
C ASP A 73 28.00 6.78 -0.70
N ASP A 74 28.74 6.07 0.14
CA ASP A 74 29.72 5.05 -0.22
C ASP A 74 29.17 3.63 -0.27
N PHE A 75 27.83 3.49 -0.15
CA PHE A 75 27.11 2.21 -0.16
C PHE A 75 27.54 1.21 0.92
N GLU A 76 28.04 1.70 2.04
CA GLU A 76 28.28 0.87 3.22
C GLU A 76 26.96 0.47 3.89
N SER A 77 26.97 -0.67 4.60
CA SER A 77 25.82 -1.14 5.36
C SER A 77 25.39 -0.12 6.41
N LEU A 78 24.08 0.04 6.58
CA LEU A 78 23.50 0.86 7.64
C LEU A 78 23.59 0.19 9.02
N GLY A 79 23.89 -1.11 9.05
CA GLY A 79 24.02 -1.90 10.25
C GLY A 79 23.02 -3.06 10.35
N ASP A 80 23.13 -3.83 11.42
CA ASP A 80 22.26 -4.96 11.68
C ASP A 80 20.84 -4.49 12.04
N ASN A 81 19.83 -5.19 11.47
CA ASN A 81 18.41 -4.90 11.67
C ASN A 81 17.92 -3.55 11.13
N GLU A 82 18.67 -2.92 10.26
CA GLU A 82 18.26 -1.70 9.56
C GLU A 82 17.45 -2.07 8.32
N PHE A 83 16.13 -1.90 8.44
CA PHE A 83 15.15 -2.20 7.39
C PHE A 83 14.39 -0.93 6.99
N GLY A 84 13.74 -0.95 5.84
CA GLY A 84 12.86 0.14 5.43
C GLY A 84 11.76 0.46 6.45
N SER A 85 11.37 -0.52 7.27
CA SER A 85 10.40 -0.34 8.34
C SER A 85 10.97 0.32 9.62
N THR A 86 12.28 0.29 9.81
CA THR A 86 12.94 0.86 11.01
C THR A 86 13.59 2.20 10.73
N THR A 87 13.94 2.48 9.49
CA THR A 87 14.66 3.69 9.08
C THR A 87 13.81 4.62 8.21
N ALA A 88 13.51 4.22 6.97
CA ALA A 88 12.80 5.08 6.01
C ALA A 88 11.33 5.33 6.39
N LEU A 89 10.64 4.31 6.92
CA LEU A 89 9.23 4.40 7.29
C LEU A 89 8.94 5.45 8.37
N PRO A 90 9.68 5.56 9.49
CA PRO A 90 9.43 6.59 10.50
C PRO A 90 9.51 8.01 9.93
N ILE A 91 10.48 8.29 9.06
CA ILE A 91 10.65 9.57 8.39
C ILE A 91 9.43 9.87 7.49
N TRP A 92 8.99 8.87 6.74
CA TRP A 92 7.79 8.99 5.92
C TRP A 92 6.54 9.27 6.77
N VAL A 93 6.38 8.60 7.90
CA VAL A 93 5.27 8.80 8.84
C VAL A 93 5.25 10.22 9.38
N ASP A 94 6.37 10.76 9.81
CA ASP A 94 6.46 12.13 10.34
C ASP A 94 6.09 13.18 9.28
N TYR A 95 6.60 12.98 8.06
CA TYR A 95 6.23 13.83 6.93
C TYR A 95 4.73 13.76 6.64
N MET A 96 4.17 12.56 6.53
CA MET A 96 2.76 12.35 6.18
C MET A 96 1.81 12.80 7.28
N ASN A 97 2.17 12.67 8.55
CA ASN A 97 1.39 13.26 9.66
C ASN A 97 1.21 14.78 9.51
N SER A 98 2.24 15.45 9.00
CA SER A 98 2.18 16.88 8.72
C SER A 98 1.41 17.20 7.45
N ALA A 99 1.62 16.43 6.40
CA ALA A 99 0.94 16.58 5.10
C ALA A 99 -0.57 16.32 5.22
N PHE A 100 -0.96 15.26 5.92
CA PHE A 100 -2.35 14.87 6.09
C PHE A 100 -3.22 15.88 6.84
N LYS A 101 -2.63 16.77 7.61
CA LYS A 101 -3.36 17.90 8.23
C LYS A 101 -3.87 18.92 7.20
N LYS A 102 -3.30 18.91 6.00
CA LYS A 102 -3.58 19.87 4.92
C LYS A 102 -4.26 19.25 3.71
N ILE A 103 -4.48 17.94 3.74
CA ILE A 103 -5.02 17.15 2.63
C ILE A 103 -6.28 16.46 3.12
N ASP A 104 -7.39 16.68 2.42
CA ASP A 104 -8.65 16.03 2.73
C ASP A 104 -8.55 14.50 2.54
N VAL A 105 -9.38 13.77 3.27
CA VAL A 105 -9.54 12.33 3.06
C VAL A 105 -10.25 12.14 1.73
N ASP A 106 -9.57 11.43 0.83
CA ASP A 106 -10.11 11.11 -0.49
C ASP A 106 -9.87 9.62 -0.75
N GLU A 107 -10.95 8.85 -0.75
CA GLU A 107 -10.88 7.44 -1.06
C GLU A 107 -10.86 7.23 -2.58
N PHE A 108 -10.08 6.25 -2.98
CA PHE A 108 -10.01 5.89 -4.39
C PHE A 108 -11.34 5.30 -4.85
N THR A 109 -11.85 5.80 -5.95
CA THR A 109 -13.08 5.30 -6.56
C THR A 109 -12.84 3.94 -7.20
N LEU A 110 -13.72 3.00 -6.93
CA LEU A 110 -13.73 1.68 -7.56
C LEU A 110 -14.01 1.82 -9.06
N PRO A 111 -13.12 1.36 -9.96
CA PRO A 111 -13.39 1.37 -11.39
C PRO A 111 -14.50 0.40 -11.79
N ASP A 112 -15.18 0.70 -12.88
CA ASP A 112 -16.10 -0.25 -13.51
C ASP A 112 -15.37 -1.53 -13.92
N GLY A 113 -16.06 -2.66 -13.85
CA GLY A 113 -15.49 -3.98 -14.20
C GLY A 113 -14.67 -4.64 -13.10
N ILE A 114 -14.73 -4.14 -11.87
CA ILE A 114 -14.23 -4.82 -10.67
C ILE A 114 -15.39 -5.21 -9.77
N SER A 115 -15.33 -6.40 -9.22
CA SER A 115 -16.32 -6.94 -8.28
C SER A 115 -15.65 -7.38 -6.98
N TYR A 116 -16.30 -7.07 -5.84
CA TYR A 116 -15.96 -7.69 -4.55
C TYR A 116 -16.64 -9.05 -4.46
N VAL A 117 -15.88 -10.09 -4.29
CA VAL A 117 -16.36 -11.47 -4.23
C VAL A 117 -15.93 -12.11 -2.91
N ARG A 118 -16.85 -12.86 -2.31
CA ARG A 118 -16.55 -13.59 -1.09
C ARG A 118 -15.80 -14.88 -1.41
N ILE A 119 -14.62 -15.05 -0.84
CA ILE A 119 -13.71 -16.18 -1.05
C ILE A 119 -13.55 -16.97 0.24
N ASN A 120 -13.61 -18.30 0.14
CA ASN A 120 -13.28 -19.20 1.24
C ASN A 120 -11.76 -19.17 1.49
N LYS A 121 -11.35 -18.89 2.72
CA LYS A 121 -9.93 -18.77 3.08
C LYS A 121 -9.12 -20.04 2.90
N LYS A 122 -9.78 -21.21 3.00
CA LYS A 122 -9.09 -22.52 2.94
C LYS A 122 -8.95 -23.01 1.52
N THR A 123 -9.98 -22.82 0.71
CA THR A 123 -10.02 -23.39 -0.66
C THR A 123 -9.67 -22.39 -1.74
N GLY A 124 -9.80 -21.09 -1.47
CA GLY A 124 -9.64 -20.04 -2.48
C GLY A 124 -10.83 -19.93 -3.45
N GLU A 125 -11.87 -20.74 -3.26
CA GLU A 125 -13.05 -20.75 -4.12
C GLU A 125 -14.10 -19.75 -3.65
N LEU A 126 -15.07 -19.44 -4.52
CA LEU A 126 -16.23 -18.63 -4.17
C LEU A 126 -16.97 -19.23 -2.97
N SER A 127 -17.12 -18.44 -1.92
CA SER A 127 -17.88 -18.86 -0.75
C SER A 127 -19.36 -18.58 -0.96
N LYS A 128 -20.17 -19.64 -0.83
CA LYS A 128 -21.63 -19.57 -0.93
C LYS A 128 -22.31 -19.35 0.43
N SER A 129 -21.58 -19.50 1.52
CA SER A 129 -22.10 -19.43 2.88
C SER A 129 -21.41 -18.36 3.70
N ALA A 130 -22.18 -17.66 4.54
CA ALA A 130 -21.66 -16.72 5.52
C ALA A 130 -21.00 -17.44 6.74
N GLU A 131 -21.20 -18.75 6.88
CA GLU A 131 -20.65 -19.57 7.96
C GLU A 131 -19.23 -20.06 7.68
N ASP A 132 -18.77 -20.01 6.41
CA ASP A 132 -17.40 -20.34 6.06
C ASP A 132 -16.44 -19.25 6.57
N GLU A 133 -15.22 -19.65 6.95
CA GLU A 133 -14.13 -18.71 7.12
C GLU A 133 -13.84 -18.05 5.76
N SER A 134 -14.39 -16.87 5.55
CA SER A 134 -14.37 -16.18 4.27
C SER A 134 -13.99 -14.71 4.42
N TYR A 135 -13.54 -14.12 3.33
CA TYR A 135 -13.23 -12.68 3.22
C TYR A 135 -13.66 -12.19 1.84
N PHE A 136 -13.72 -10.87 1.67
CA PHE A 136 -13.98 -10.27 0.37
C PHE A 136 -12.65 -9.96 -0.33
N GLU A 137 -12.58 -10.30 -1.62
CA GLU A 137 -11.45 -10.05 -2.50
C GLU A 137 -11.91 -9.42 -3.80
N LEU A 138 -11.03 -8.68 -4.47
CA LEU A 138 -11.28 -8.02 -5.73
C LEU A 138 -10.98 -8.95 -6.90
N PHE A 139 -11.91 -8.98 -7.85
CA PHE A 139 -11.76 -9.71 -9.11
C PHE A 139 -12.15 -8.83 -10.29
N LEU A 140 -11.56 -9.09 -11.45
CA LEU A 140 -12.11 -8.59 -12.69
C LEU A 140 -13.47 -9.26 -12.92
N SER A 141 -14.49 -8.48 -13.26
CA SER A 141 -15.85 -9.02 -13.39
C SER A 141 -16.00 -10.03 -14.51
N GLU A 142 -15.13 -9.99 -15.51
CA GLU A 142 -15.05 -10.95 -16.61
C GLU A 142 -14.42 -12.29 -16.22
N ASP A 143 -13.76 -12.40 -15.07
CA ASP A 143 -13.11 -13.63 -14.59
C ASP A 143 -14.00 -14.43 -13.63
N LEU A 144 -15.23 -13.97 -13.40
CA LEU A 144 -16.25 -14.59 -12.55
C LEU A 144 -17.27 -15.39 -13.40
#